data_ad51466a5102605cabc7485ac1ad3e4e
#
_entry.id   ad51466a5102605cabc7485ac1ad3e4e
#
_cell.length_a   1.000
_cell.length_b   1.000
_cell.length_c   1.000
_cell.angle_alpha   90.00
_cell.angle_beta   90.00
_cell.angle_gamma   90.00
#
_symmetry.space_group_name_H-M   'P 1'
#
loop_
_entity.id
_entity.type
_entity.pdbx_description
1 polymer ?
#
loop_
_entity_poly.entity_id
_entity_poly.type
_entity_poly.pdbx_seq_one_letter_code
_entity_poly.pdbx_strand_id
1 'polypeptide(L)'
;DKDGNIIMGFYAGHTHSIIPCDDCLLGDENNSVILTAVKQWMKDYRVRAYNENIHKGTLRHILIRTGFHTDEIMVCLVTKKMLRKEAADGLVRVIERLNSGSSASDNISSGSDNNTSNNSGRKLNIASLVVNINKEDTNVILGRECVTLYGRPYIEDYIGDIKFQISPLSFFQVNPKQTEVLY
;
A
#
# COMPACT_ATOMS: atom_id res chain seq x y z
N ASP A 1 11.52 -13.66 -4.03
CA ASP A 1 11.73 -15.10 -4.06
C ASP A 1 13.19 -15.44 -4.37
N LYS A 2 13.49 -16.72 -4.55
CA LYS A 2 14.86 -17.20 -4.84
C LYS A 2 15.36 -16.73 -6.22
N ASP A 3 14.45 -16.42 -7.11
CA ASP A 3 14.73 -15.97 -8.49
C ASP A 3 14.86 -14.45 -8.58
N GLY A 4 14.78 -13.75 -7.45
CA GLY A 4 14.87 -12.29 -7.37
C GLY A 4 13.59 -11.54 -7.69
N ASN A 5 12.45 -12.23 -7.86
CA ASN A 5 11.18 -11.58 -8.10
C ASN A 5 10.59 -11.01 -6.81
N ILE A 6 9.91 -9.87 -6.93
CA ILE A 6 9.18 -9.27 -5.82
C ILE A 6 7.89 -10.07 -5.62
N ILE A 7 7.75 -10.67 -4.44
CA ILE A 7 6.50 -11.27 -3.99
C ILE A 7 5.87 -10.40 -2.90
N MET A 8 4.56 -10.30 -2.94
CA MET A 8 3.75 -9.62 -1.92
C MET A 8 2.71 -10.61 -1.41
N GLY A 9 2.36 -10.51 -0.13
CA GLY A 9 1.40 -11.43 0.48
C GLY A 9 1.44 -11.36 1.99
N PHE A 10 0.95 -12.41 2.62
CA PHE A 10 0.90 -12.53 4.07
C PHE A 10 1.94 -13.53 4.60
N TYR A 11 2.39 -13.32 5.81
CA TYR A 11 3.25 -14.30 6.47
C TYR A 11 2.51 -15.59 6.78
N ALA A 12 3.11 -16.71 6.46
CA ALA A 12 2.64 -18.00 6.95
C ALA A 12 2.76 -18.04 8.48
N GLY A 13 1.77 -18.60 9.16
CA GLY A 13 1.72 -18.66 10.61
C GLY A 13 3.02 -19.18 11.22
N HIS A 14 3.53 -18.47 12.23
CA HIS A 14 4.78 -18.79 12.96
C HIS A 14 6.05 -18.82 12.10
N THR A 15 6.05 -18.20 10.92
CA THR A 15 7.21 -18.15 10.03
C THR A 15 7.40 -16.74 9.44
N HIS A 16 8.55 -16.50 8.78
CA HIS A 16 8.81 -15.32 7.95
C HIS A 16 8.63 -15.61 6.45
N SER A 17 8.05 -16.75 6.11
CA SER A 17 7.75 -17.10 4.72
C SER A 17 6.51 -16.36 4.24
N ILE A 18 6.59 -15.74 3.07
CA ILE A 18 5.47 -15.02 2.47
C ILE A 18 4.67 -16.00 1.60
N ILE A 19 3.37 -16.11 1.89
CA ILE A 19 2.39 -16.73 1.01
C ILE A 19 1.96 -15.66 0.01
N PRO A 20 2.27 -15.82 -1.29
CA PRO A 20 1.86 -14.85 -2.31
C PRO A 20 0.34 -14.68 -2.30
N CYS A 21 -0.11 -13.44 -2.32
CA CYS A 21 -1.54 -13.11 -2.40
C CYS A 21 -1.68 -11.83 -3.21
N ASP A 22 -2.07 -11.96 -4.46
CA ASP A 22 -2.28 -10.83 -5.36
C ASP A 22 -3.70 -10.26 -5.21
N ASP A 23 -4.65 -11.07 -4.72
CA ASP A 23 -6.02 -10.67 -4.42
C ASP A 23 -6.51 -11.36 -3.14
N CYS A 24 -7.11 -10.59 -2.24
CA CYS A 24 -7.62 -11.08 -0.97
C CYS A 24 -9.13 -10.83 -0.89
N LEU A 25 -9.93 -11.90 -0.84
CA LEU A 25 -11.39 -11.82 -0.77
C LEU A 25 -11.93 -11.06 0.45
N LEU A 26 -11.12 -10.88 1.49
CA LEU A 26 -11.45 -10.08 2.68
C LEU A 26 -10.98 -8.62 2.55
N GLY A 27 -10.17 -8.31 1.53
CA GLY A 27 -9.63 -6.99 1.30
C GLY A 27 -10.54 -6.15 0.41
N ASP A 28 -10.29 -4.84 0.42
CA ASP A 28 -10.89 -3.92 -0.54
C ASP A 28 -10.42 -4.26 -1.96
N GLU A 29 -11.32 -4.21 -2.93
CA GLU A 29 -11.02 -4.51 -4.35
C GLU A 29 -9.96 -3.56 -4.96
N ASN A 30 -9.75 -2.37 -4.37
CA ASN A 30 -8.73 -1.44 -4.79
C ASN A 30 -7.31 -1.88 -4.38
N ASN A 31 -7.19 -2.82 -3.42
CA ASN A 31 -5.90 -3.25 -2.90
C ASN A 31 -5.03 -3.89 -3.99
N SER A 32 -5.61 -4.74 -4.84
CA SER A 32 -4.88 -5.40 -5.93
C SER A 32 -4.29 -4.41 -6.93
N VAL A 33 -5.05 -3.35 -7.26
CA VAL A 33 -4.60 -2.26 -8.15
C VAL A 33 -3.43 -1.50 -7.54
N ILE A 34 -3.55 -1.12 -6.26
CA ILE A 34 -2.51 -0.39 -5.53
C ILE A 34 -1.24 -1.24 -5.40
N LEU A 35 -1.37 -2.52 -5.01
CA LEU A 35 -0.23 -3.42 -4.86
C LEU A 35 0.50 -3.65 -6.18
N THR A 36 -0.24 -3.82 -7.28
CA THR A 36 0.33 -3.95 -8.63
C THR A 36 1.11 -2.70 -9.02
N ALA A 37 0.55 -1.51 -8.79
CA ALA A 37 1.20 -0.25 -9.10
C ALA A 37 2.48 -0.04 -8.25
N VAL A 38 2.42 -0.37 -6.96
CA VAL A 38 3.60 -0.31 -6.06
C VAL A 38 4.66 -1.32 -6.49
N LYS A 39 4.28 -2.54 -6.88
CA LYS A 39 5.21 -3.57 -7.38
C LYS A 39 5.94 -3.11 -8.64
N GLN A 40 5.21 -2.45 -9.57
CA GLN A 40 5.82 -1.88 -10.76
C GLN A 40 6.76 -0.71 -10.41
N TRP A 41 6.33 0.22 -9.55
CA TRP A 41 7.17 1.30 -9.05
C TRP A 41 8.46 0.80 -8.39
N MET A 42 8.39 -0.28 -7.60
CA MET A 42 9.60 -0.88 -7.00
C MET A 42 10.60 -1.33 -8.05
N LYS A 43 10.13 -1.90 -9.18
CA LYS A 43 10.99 -2.31 -10.30
C LYS A 43 11.62 -1.10 -10.98
N ASP A 44 10.81 -0.10 -11.34
CA ASP A 44 11.24 1.09 -12.08
C ASP A 44 12.30 1.89 -11.33
N TYR A 45 12.11 2.05 -10.01
CA TYR A 45 13.01 2.81 -9.14
C TYR A 45 14.02 1.95 -8.38
N ARG A 46 14.10 0.65 -8.69
CA ARG A 46 15.01 -0.31 -8.05
C ARG A 46 14.93 -0.27 -6.51
N VAL A 47 13.70 -0.20 -6.00
CA VAL A 47 13.42 -0.28 -4.57
C VAL A 47 13.36 -1.75 -4.18
N ARG A 48 14.28 -2.20 -3.35
CA ARG A 48 14.39 -3.60 -2.95
C ARG A 48 13.38 -3.93 -1.84
N ALA A 49 12.71 -5.07 -1.95
CA ALA A 49 11.97 -5.65 -0.85
C ALA A 49 12.94 -5.97 0.31
N TYR A 50 12.47 -5.77 1.53
CA TYR A 50 13.25 -6.10 2.72
C TYR A 50 13.26 -7.61 2.95
N ASN A 51 14.44 -8.13 3.22
CA ASN A 51 14.64 -9.52 3.59
C ASN A 51 15.00 -9.59 5.07
N GLU A 52 14.13 -10.16 5.88
CA GLU A 52 14.27 -10.22 7.33
C GLU A 52 15.42 -11.14 7.78
N ASN A 53 15.78 -12.16 6.99
CA ASN A 53 16.85 -13.09 7.35
C ASN A 53 18.25 -12.44 7.30
N ILE A 54 18.42 -11.47 6.42
CA ILE A 54 19.71 -10.78 6.21
C ILE A 54 19.64 -9.28 6.53
N HIS A 55 18.48 -8.81 7.01
CA HIS A 55 18.21 -7.41 7.38
C HIS A 55 18.56 -6.39 6.27
N LYS A 56 18.34 -6.76 4.99
CA LYS A 56 18.68 -5.94 3.83
C LYS A 56 17.44 -5.68 2.96
N GLY A 57 17.38 -4.48 2.41
CA GLY A 57 16.27 -4.00 1.58
C GLY A 57 15.72 -2.69 2.09
N THR A 58 14.66 -2.21 1.48
CA THR A 58 14.05 -0.91 1.80
C THR A 58 12.59 -1.05 2.20
N LEU A 59 11.74 -1.62 1.34
CA LEU A 59 10.30 -1.76 1.60
C LEU A 59 10.03 -3.04 2.40
N ARG A 60 9.44 -2.87 3.59
CA ARG A 60 9.10 -3.97 4.52
C ARG A 60 7.63 -4.39 4.37
N HIS A 61 6.72 -3.44 4.52
CA HIS A 61 5.28 -3.69 4.48
C HIS A 61 4.55 -2.60 3.71
N ILE A 62 3.34 -2.92 3.27
CA ILE A 62 2.38 -1.97 2.72
C ILE A 62 1.13 -2.08 3.59
N LEU A 63 0.74 -0.97 4.20
CA LEU A 63 -0.52 -0.84 4.93
C LEU A 63 -1.46 0.00 4.07
N ILE A 64 -2.61 -0.57 3.72
CA ILE A 64 -3.68 0.13 3.02
C ILE A 64 -4.85 0.24 3.98
N ARG A 65 -5.43 1.42 4.09
CA ARG A 65 -6.63 1.70 4.88
C ARG A 65 -7.65 2.38 3.99
N THR A 66 -8.88 1.92 4.03
CA THR A 66 -10.00 2.52 3.32
C THR A 66 -11.05 2.97 4.32
N GLY A 67 -11.50 4.22 4.22
CA GLY A 67 -12.65 4.74 4.94
C GLY A 67 -13.93 4.15 4.35
N PHE A 68 -14.77 3.53 5.18
CA PHE A 68 -15.96 2.81 4.73
C PHE A 68 -17.06 3.75 4.20
N HIS A 69 -17.19 4.93 4.81
CA HIS A 69 -18.21 5.93 4.43
C HIS A 69 -17.68 7.00 3.46
N THR A 70 -16.35 7.19 3.42
CA THR A 70 -15.74 8.27 2.63
C THR A 70 -15.04 7.76 1.38
N ASP A 71 -14.80 6.45 1.27
CA ASP A 71 -13.96 5.82 0.23
C ASP A 71 -12.55 6.43 0.14
N GLU A 72 -12.13 7.17 1.18
CA GLU A 72 -10.77 7.69 1.23
C GLU A 72 -9.78 6.57 1.50
N ILE A 73 -8.72 6.54 0.71
CA ILE A 73 -7.68 5.52 0.81
C ILE A 73 -6.39 6.15 1.34
N MET A 74 -5.79 5.49 2.33
CA MET A 74 -4.42 5.72 2.77
C MET A 74 -3.52 4.59 2.30
N VAL A 75 -2.42 4.94 1.64
CA VAL A 75 -1.33 4.03 1.34
C VAL A 75 -0.14 4.38 2.21
N CYS A 76 0.25 3.48 3.10
CA CYS A 76 1.40 3.65 3.98
C CYS A 76 2.47 2.60 3.67
N LEU A 77 3.63 3.05 3.20
CA LEU A 77 4.79 2.19 2.95
C LEU A 77 5.68 2.14 4.18
N VAL A 78 5.84 0.96 4.77
CA VAL A 78 6.77 0.76 5.88
C VAL A 78 8.14 0.44 5.32
N THR A 79 9.12 1.29 5.60
CA THR A 79 10.47 1.19 5.05
C THR A 79 11.52 1.15 6.14
N LYS A 80 12.64 0.49 5.87
CA LYS A 80 13.81 0.47 6.78
C LYS A 80 14.48 1.84 6.90
N LYS A 81 14.37 2.67 5.87
CA LYS A 81 14.96 4.01 5.76
C LYS A 81 14.15 4.88 4.82
N MET A 82 14.36 6.19 4.89
CA MET A 82 13.73 7.13 3.96
C MET A 82 14.04 6.75 2.50
N LEU A 83 13.04 6.90 1.63
CA LEU A 83 13.18 6.70 0.20
C LEU A 83 14.11 7.75 -0.41
N ARG A 84 14.82 7.38 -1.48
CA ARG A 84 15.54 8.37 -2.30
C ARG A 84 14.52 9.30 -2.94
N LYS A 85 14.90 10.55 -3.14
CA LYS A 85 14.01 11.60 -3.67
C LYS A 85 13.32 11.17 -4.96
N GLU A 86 14.08 10.63 -5.91
CA GLU A 86 13.56 10.21 -7.22
C GLU A 86 12.50 9.09 -7.08
N ALA A 87 12.70 8.17 -6.14
CA ALA A 87 11.75 7.09 -5.86
C ALA A 87 10.49 7.64 -5.16
N ALA A 88 10.66 8.57 -4.21
CA ALA A 88 9.53 9.23 -3.55
C ALA A 88 8.67 10.03 -4.54
N ASP A 89 9.31 10.87 -5.37
CA ASP A 89 8.64 11.64 -6.42
C ASP A 89 7.94 10.72 -7.45
N GLY A 90 8.59 9.59 -7.78
CA GLY A 90 8.01 8.56 -8.65
C GLY A 90 6.77 7.91 -8.06
N LEU A 91 6.78 7.66 -6.75
CA LEU A 91 5.64 7.08 -6.05
C LEU A 91 4.45 8.07 -6.02
N VAL A 92 4.71 9.35 -5.78
CA VAL A 92 3.68 10.41 -5.86
C VAL A 92 3.02 10.40 -7.23
N ARG A 93 3.79 10.35 -8.33
CA ARG A 93 3.23 10.26 -9.69
C ARG A 93 2.38 9.01 -9.92
N VAL A 94 2.73 7.88 -9.31
CA VAL A 94 1.90 6.67 -9.35
C VAL A 94 0.56 6.92 -8.68
N ILE A 95 0.54 7.53 -7.50
CA ILE A 95 -0.70 7.87 -6.79
C ILE A 95 -1.57 8.84 -7.58
N GLU A 96 -0.98 9.90 -8.14
CA GLU A 96 -1.70 10.87 -8.97
C GLU A 96 -2.36 10.20 -10.19
N ARG A 97 -1.65 9.25 -10.82
CA ARG A 97 -2.19 8.47 -11.94
C ARG A 97 -3.36 7.60 -11.51
N LEU A 98 -3.27 6.90 -10.38
CA LEU A 98 -4.36 6.10 -9.83
C LEU A 98 -5.59 6.97 -9.51
N ASN A 99 -5.37 8.16 -8.96
CA ASN A 99 -6.43 9.12 -8.68
C ASN A 99 -7.05 9.73 -9.93
N SER A 100 -6.32 9.84 -11.05
CA SER A 100 -6.86 10.34 -12.31
C SER A 100 -7.62 9.28 -13.12
N GLY A 101 -7.43 8.00 -12.79
CA GLY A 101 -8.00 6.89 -13.59
C GLY A 101 -7.31 6.68 -14.93
N SER A 102 -6.12 7.28 -15.14
CA SER A 102 -5.38 7.17 -16.40
C SER A 102 -4.72 5.79 -16.51
N SER A 103 -5.06 5.05 -17.56
CA SER A 103 -4.43 3.75 -17.87
C SER A 103 -2.96 3.95 -18.26
N ALA A 104 -2.12 2.97 -17.95
CA ALA A 104 -0.69 2.96 -18.29
C ALA A 104 -0.40 2.72 -19.79
N SER A 105 -1.31 3.09 -20.72
CA SER A 105 -1.24 2.72 -22.14
C SER A 105 -0.48 3.67 -23.05
N ASP A 106 0.18 4.71 -22.52
CA ASP A 106 0.98 5.60 -23.38
C ASP A 106 2.48 5.34 -23.17
N ASN A 107 2.99 4.34 -23.85
CA ASN A 107 4.37 3.98 -24.13
C ASN A 107 4.84 2.61 -23.62
N ILE A 108 4.38 1.52 -24.25
CA ILE A 108 5.22 0.33 -24.47
C ILE A 108 4.62 -0.45 -25.65
N SER A 109 5.38 -0.53 -26.73
CA SER A 109 5.13 -1.39 -27.88
C SER A 109 5.29 -2.88 -27.51
N SER A 110 4.34 -3.68 -28.01
CA SER A 110 4.38 -5.11 -28.33
C SER A 110 4.96 -6.10 -27.33
N GLY A 111 4.07 -6.83 -26.70
CA GLY A 111 4.32 -8.12 -26.04
C GLY A 111 2.99 -8.74 -25.65
N SER A 112 2.53 -9.70 -26.49
CA SER A 112 1.29 -10.47 -26.27
C SER A 112 1.42 -11.36 -25.05
N ASP A 113 0.64 -11.11 -24.01
CA ASP A 113 0.17 -12.15 -23.09
C ASP A 113 -1.23 -11.76 -22.60
N ASN A 114 -2.22 -12.46 -23.17
CA ASN A 114 -3.63 -12.37 -22.82
C ASN A 114 -3.86 -13.08 -21.48
N ASN A 115 -3.92 -12.37 -20.39
CA ASN A 115 -4.81 -12.67 -19.25
C ASN A 115 -4.61 -11.63 -18.13
N THR A 116 -5.14 -10.41 -18.32
CA THR A 116 -5.20 -9.44 -17.23
C THR A 116 -6.61 -8.87 -17.20
N SER A 117 -7.32 -9.21 -16.16
CA SER A 117 -8.68 -8.74 -15.85
C SER A 117 -8.81 -7.23 -16.05
N ASN A 118 -9.87 -6.80 -16.73
CA ASN A 118 -10.24 -5.43 -17.08
C ASN A 118 -10.35 -4.51 -15.83
N ASN A 119 -9.24 -3.95 -15.38
CA ASN A 119 -9.24 -2.92 -14.34
C ASN A 119 -8.59 -1.60 -14.84
N SER A 120 -8.60 -1.42 -16.16
CA SER A 120 -8.07 -0.22 -16.82
C SER A 120 -9.09 0.91 -16.69
N GLY A 121 -8.79 1.93 -15.89
CA GLY A 121 -9.53 3.19 -15.85
C GLY A 121 -10.32 3.48 -14.57
N ARG A 122 -10.22 2.66 -13.53
CA ARG A 122 -10.87 2.96 -12.24
C ARG A 122 -10.13 4.09 -11.53
N LYS A 123 -10.83 5.18 -11.26
CA LYS A 123 -10.35 6.29 -10.46
C LYS A 123 -10.42 5.92 -8.98
N LEU A 124 -9.28 6.03 -8.27
CA LEU A 124 -9.20 5.83 -6.82
C LEU A 124 -9.28 7.17 -6.08
N ASN A 125 -9.64 7.11 -4.80
CA ASN A 125 -9.64 8.28 -3.90
C ASN A 125 -8.51 8.14 -2.87
N ILE A 126 -7.26 8.12 -3.34
CA ILE A 126 -6.10 8.05 -2.44
C ILE A 126 -5.86 9.44 -1.86
N ALA A 127 -6.32 9.66 -0.64
CA ALA A 127 -6.24 10.92 0.08
C ALA A 127 -4.93 11.09 0.86
N SER A 128 -4.22 9.98 1.09
CA SER A 128 -3.01 9.96 1.92
C SER A 128 -1.98 8.98 1.40
N LEU A 129 -0.75 9.45 1.17
CA LEU A 129 0.43 8.63 0.94
C LEU A 129 1.47 8.94 2.01
N VAL A 130 1.82 7.94 2.80
CA VAL A 130 2.76 8.08 3.92
C VAL A 130 3.89 7.06 3.80
N VAL A 131 5.09 7.47 4.18
CA VAL A 131 6.21 6.57 4.46
C VAL A 131 6.38 6.47 5.96
N ASN A 132 6.21 5.29 6.51
CA ASN A 132 6.53 4.98 7.90
C ASN A 132 7.92 4.37 7.97
N ILE A 133 8.81 4.98 8.75
CA ILE A 133 10.20 4.55 8.86
C ILE A 133 10.35 3.66 10.08
N ASN A 134 10.60 2.37 9.84
CA ASN A 134 10.87 1.39 10.87
C ASN A 134 12.30 0.86 10.74
N LYS A 135 13.19 1.38 11.57
CA LYS A 135 14.62 1.03 11.62
C LYS A 135 14.91 -0.22 12.47
N GLU A 136 13.92 -0.64 13.26
CA GLU A 136 14.09 -1.73 14.22
C GLU A 136 14.10 -3.10 13.52
N ASP A 137 14.92 -4.02 14.03
CA ASP A 137 14.98 -5.41 13.57
C ASP A 137 14.13 -6.29 14.50
N THR A 138 12.86 -5.90 14.66
CA THR A 138 11.85 -6.55 15.51
C THR A 138 10.62 -6.91 14.70
N ASN A 139 9.73 -7.70 15.30
CA ASN A 139 8.43 -8.08 14.70
C ASN A 139 7.41 -6.94 14.68
N VAL A 140 7.74 -5.76 15.22
CA VAL A 140 6.87 -4.59 15.18
C VAL A 140 6.82 -4.07 13.76
N ILE A 141 5.61 -3.98 13.19
CA ILE A 141 5.42 -3.58 11.79
C ILE A 141 5.70 -2.09 11.60
N LEU A 142 5.08 -1.23 12.42
CA LEU A 142 5.13 0.22 12.27
C LEU A 142 6.22 0.83 13.15
N GLY A 143 7.05 1.68 12.55
CA GLY A 143 7.96 2.57 13.28
C GLY A 143 7.23 3.82 13.82
N ARG A 144 7.95 4.64 14.56
CA ARG A 144 7.40 5.86 15.18
C ARG A 144 7.40 7.08 14.25
N GLU A 145 8.24 7.07 13.23
CA GLU A 145 8.44 8.19 12.31
C GLU A 145 7.57 8.00 11.06
N CYS A 146 6.71 8.99 10.77
CA CYS A 146 5.88 9.02 9.56
C CYS A 146 6.17 10.28 8.76
N VAL A 147 6.36 10.14 7.46
CA VAL A 147 6.57 11.25 6.52
C VAL A 147 5.48 11.20 5.45
N THR A 148 4.68 12.25 5.36
CA THR A 148 3.64 12.37 4.32
C THR A 148 4.29 12.80 3.02
N LEU A 149 4.07 12.01 1.95
CA LEU A 149 4.56 12.32 0.61
C LEU A 149 3.49 12.99 -0.26
N TYR A 150 2.20 12.65 -0.04
CA TYR A 150 1.09 13.19 -0.81
C TYR A 150 -0.16 13.28 0.06
N GLY A 151 -0.95 14.34 -0.14
CA GLY A 151 -2.21 14.57 0.53
C GLY A 151 -2.05 14.87 2.02
N ARG A 152 -2.92 14.28 2.84
CA ARG A 152 -2.99 14.50 4.29
C ARG A 152 -2.27 13.37 5.04
N PRO A 153 -1.80 13.59 6.29
CA PRO A 153 -1.20 12.53 7.12
C PRO A 153 -2.24 11.55 7.71
N TYR A 154 -3.50 11.67 7.32
CA TYR A 154 -4.63 10.85 7.76
C TYR A 154 -5.68 10.74 6.66
N ILE A 155 -6.58 9.78 6.80
CA ILE A 155 -7.87 9.73 6.11
C ILE A 155 -8.99 10.03 7.10
N GLU A 156 -10.16 10.36 6.59
CA GLU A 156 -11.35 10.60 7.40
C GLU A 156 -12.35 9.46 7.19
N ASP A 157 -13.05 9.10 8.25
CA ASP A 157 -14.18 8.18 8.20
C ASP A 157 -15.16 8.48 9.32
N TYR A 158 -16.31 7.81 9.33
CA TYR A 158 -17.39 8.04 10.28
C TYR A 158 -17.72 6.75 11.05
N ILE A 159 -18.18 6.91 12.28
CA ILE A 159 -18.93 5.91 13.05
C ILE A 159 -20.19 6.62 13.51
N GLY A 160 -21.34 6.25 12.94
CA GLY A 160 -22.56 7.05 13.05
C GLY A 160 -22.31 8.47 12.56
N ASP A 161 -22.67 9.46 13.37
CA ASP A 161 -22.47 10.89 13.04
C ASP A 161 -21.10 11.46 13.46
N ILE A 162 -20.23 10.63 14.04
CA ILE A 162 -18.95 11.08 14.56
C ILE A 162 -17.85 10.88 13.52
N LYS A 163 -17.17 11.99 13.15
CA LYS A 163 -16.04 11.97 12.23
C LYS A 163 -14.74 11.63 12.96
N PHE A 164 -13.98 10.72 12.38
CA PHE A 164 -12.66 10.32 12.86
C PHE A 164 -11.57 10.65 11.84
N GLN A 165 -10.41 11.07 12.36
CA GLN A 165 -9.17 11.16 11.58
C GLN A 165 -8.30 9.93 11.87
N ILE A 166 -7.98 9.17 10.85
CA ILE A 166 -7.30 7.89 10.95
C ILE A 166 -5.90 8.04 10.38
N SER A 167 -4.89 8.08 11.25
CA SER A 167 -3.48 8.11 10.86
C SER A 167 -2.92 6.69 10.65
N PRO A 168 -1.70 6.52 10.10
CA PRO A 168 -1.08 5.20 10.00
C PRO A 168 -0.94 4.47 11.33
N LEU A 169 -0.72 5.23 12.42
CA LEU A 169 -0.50 4.70 13.78
C LEU A 169 -1.78 4.58 14.62
N SER A 170 -2.90 5.13 14.16
CA SER A 170 -4.18 5.06 14.87
C SER A 170 -4.74 3.64 14.84
N PHE A 171 -5.26 3.18 15.97
CA PHE A 171 -6.17 2.05 15.95
C PHE A 171 -7.53 2.51 15.39
N PHE A 172 -8.11 1.73 14.49
CA PHE A 172 -9.46 1.90 14.00
C PHE A 172 -10.06 0.53 13.71
N GLN A 173 -11.32 0.34 14.02
CA GLN A 173 -11.99 -0.96 13.86
C GLN A 173 -12.07 -1.35 12.39
N VAL A 174 -11.75 -2.62 12.10
CA VAL A 174 -11.73 -3.16 10.72
C VAL A 174 -13.11 -3.56 10.20
N ASN A 175 -14.11 -3.67 11.08
CA ASN A 175 -15.48 -3.99 10.71
C ASN A 175 -16.41 -2.83 11.09
N PRO A 176 -16.61 -1.85 10.19
CA PRO A 176 -17.38 -0.64 10.50
C PRO A 176 -18.84 -0.94 10.85
N LYS A 177 -19.50 -1.89 10.16
CA LYS A 177 -20.89 -2.27 10.46
C LYS A 177 -21.05 -2.80 11.88
N GLN A 178 -20.15 -3.64 12.36
CA GLN A 178 -20.19 -4.14 13.73
C GLN A 178 -19.77 -3.08 14.73
N THR A 179 -18.93 -2.16 14.33
CA THR A 179 -18.50 -1.03 15.16
C THR A 179 -19.69 -0.13 15.51
N GLU A 180 -20.53 0.20 14.54
CA GLU A 180 -21.76 0.99 14.75
C GLU A 180 -22.77 0.30 15.67
N VAL A 181 -22.79 -1.03 15.69
CA VAL A 181 -23.65 -1.80 16.62
C VAL A 181 -23.03 -1.83 18.03
N LEU A 182 -21.70 -1.77 18.15
CA LEU A 182 -20.98 -1.85 19.42
C LEU A 182 -21.02 -0.54 20.20
N TYR A 183 -20.98 0.61 19.51
CA TYR A 183 -20.96 1.96 20.09
C TYR A 183 -22.30 2.68 19.97
#